data_92a0a233eb0e3f220edeb020c42cc695
#
_entry.id   92a0a233eb0e3f220edeb020c42cc695
#
_cell.length_a   1.000
_cell.length_b   1.000
_cell.length_c   1.000
_cell.angle_alpha   90.00
_cell.angle_beta   90.00
_cell.angle_gamma   90.00
#
_symmetry.space_group_name_H-M   'P 1'
#
loop_
_entity.id
_entity.type
_entity.pdbx_description
1 polymer ?
#
loop_
_entity_poly.entity_id
_entity_poly.type
_entity_poly.pdbx_seq_one_letter_code
_entity_poly.pdbx_strand_id
1 'polypeptide(L)'
;MKNILVKGSGDITETREFFDFVVDKARENYMVVICGGGTKISAAFEKAGYVIEFDSLGRRVTRTWEERMIMRDVLEHEEKGLQDKFVGKGVVVISPILYAGSTLCPINGDDLVKAYELGFDEIYVFTTQERIEKKKAVFRNFPKVTVLAI
;
A
#
# COMPACT_ATOMS: atom_id res chain seq x y z
N MET A 1 -0.03 22.91 7.34
CA MET A 1 -0.55 21.65 6.72
C MET A 1 0.66 20.83 6.30
N LYS A 2 0.67 19.53 6.62
CA LYS A 2 1.72 18.58 6.26
C LYS A 2 1.26 17.68 5.11
N ASN A 3 2.21 17.15 4.36
CA ASN A 3 1.97 16.04 3.43
C ASN A 3 2.16 14.72 4.19
N ILE A 4 1.11 13.96 4.36
CA ILE A 4 1.11 12.71 5.12
C ILE A 4 0.81 11.53 4.20
N LEU A 5 1.67 10.52 4.24
CA LEU A 5 1.46 9.25 3.55
C LEU A 5 1.04 8.18 4.56
N VAL A 6 0.01 7.41 4.24
CA VAL A 6 -0.45 6.30 5.08
C VAL A 6 -0.52 5.03 4.25
N LYS A 7 0.01 3.95 4.79
CA LYS A 7 -0.11 2.62 4.18
C LYS A 7 -0.71 1.63 5.18
N GLY A 8 -1.74 0.92 4.77
CA GLY A 8 -2.27 -0.25 5.47
C GLY A 8 -1.82 -1.54 4.81
N SER A 9 -1.49 -2.56 5.60
CA SER A 9 -1.22 -3.89 5.09
C SER A 9 -2.53 -4.65 4.88
N GLY A 10 -2.76 -5.17 3.67
CA GLY A 10 -3.88 -6.08 3.39
C GLY A 10 -5.22 -5.58 3.93
N ASP A 11 -5.84 -6.37 4.79
CA ASP A 11 -7.18 -6.13 5.32
C ASP A 11 -7.26 -4.98 6.35
N ILE A 12 -6.12 -4.44 6.79
CA ILE A 12 -6.06 -3.32 7.73
C ILE A 12 -6.74 -2.07 7.17
N THR A 13 -6.65 -1.84 5.87
CA THR A 13 -7.34 -0.71 5.21
C THR A 13 -8.87 -0.78 5.29
N GLU A 14 -9.42 -1.93 5.68
CA GLU A 14 -10.85 -2.15 5.86
C GLU A 14 -11.31 -1.93 7.31
N THR A 15 -10.38 -1.79 8.26
CA THR A 15 -10.70 -1.59 9.67
C THR A 15 -11.20 -0.18 9.94
N ARG A 16 -12.04 -0.06 10.96
CA ARG A 16 -12.57 1.24 11.40
C ARG A 16 -11.46 2.12 11.97
N GLU A 17 -10.55 1.54 12.73
CA GLU A 17 -9.42 2.24 13.35
C GLU A 17 -8.54 2.91 12.30
N PHE A 18 -8.24 2.22 11.20
CA PHE A 18 -7.50 2.77 10.08
C PHE A 18 -8.25 3.94 9.43
N PHE A 19 -9.53 3.76 9.15
CA PHE A 19 -10.37 4.79 8.54
C PHE A 19 -10.45 6.04 9.42
N ASP A 20 -10.77 5.87 10.70
CA ASP A 20 -10.91 6.98 11.64
C ASP A 20 -9.59 7.76 11.79
N PHE A 21 -8.45 7.07 11.86
CA PHE A 21 -7.13 7.71 11.89
C PHE A 21 -6.87 8.57 10.65
N VAL A 22 -7.14 8.02 9.45
CA VAL A 22 -6.91 8.74 8.19
C VAL A 22 -7.81 9.98 8.10
N VAL A 23 -9.09 9.83 8.41
CA VAL A 23 -10.06 10.94 8.35
C VAL A 23 -9.73 12.03 9.37
N ASP A 24 -9.30 11.66 10.57
CA ASP A 24 -8.92 12.65 11.58
C ASP A 24 -7.69 13.47 11.16
N LYS A 25 -6.66 12.79 10.66
CA LYS A 25 -5.46 13.47 10.13
C LYS A 25 -5.75 14.33 8.90
N ALA A 26 -6.71 13.94 8.06
CA ALA A 26 -7.07 14.68 6.84
C ALA A 26 -7.74 16.03 7.11
N ARG A 27 -8.24 16.29 8.33
CA ARG A 27 -8.86 17.57 8.69
C ARG A 27 -7.91 18.77 8.57
N GLU A 28 -6.61 18.53 8.79
CA GLU A 28 -5.61 19.59 8.87
C GLU A 28 -4.40 19.34 7.95
N ASN A 29 -4.40 18.26 7.18
CA ASN A 29 -3.25 17.84 6.38
C ASN A 29 -3.67 17.33 5.00
N TYR A 30 -2.72 17.32 4.07
CA TYR A 30 -2.84 16.63 2.79
C TYR A 30 -2.56 15.14 3.01
N MET A 31 -3.52 14.29 2.63
CA MET A 31 -3.45 12.85 2.90
C MET A 31 -3.38 12.04 1.62
N VAL A 32 -2.39 11.15 1.56
CA VAL A 32 -2.30 10.12 0.54
C VAL A 32 -2.30 8.74 1.22
N VAL A 33 -3.12 7.84 0.74
CA VAL A 33 -3.20 6.46 1.24
C VAL A 33 -2.74 5.50 0.16
N ILE A 34 -1.80 4.62 0.47
CA ILE A 34 -1.42 3.50 -0.40
C ILE A 34 -2.33 2.32 -0.07
N CYS A 35 -3.10 1.87 -1.07
CA CYS A 35 -3.88 0.65 -0.93
C CYS A 35 -2.99 -0.60 -0.95
N GLY A 36 -3.44 -1.66 -0.30
CA GLY A 36 -2.85 -2.99 -0.35
C GLY A 36 -3.71 -3.95 -1.17
N GLY A 37 -3.14 -5.07 -1.59
CA GLY A 37 -3.88 -6.08 -2.38
C GLY A 37 -3.23 -7.46 -2.33
N GLY A 38 -2.26 -7.69 -1.44
CA GLY A 38 -1.44 -8.91 -1.46
C GLY A 38 -2.24 -10.21 -1.44
N THR A 39 -3.21 -10.35 -0.55
CA THR A 39 -4.09 -11.53 -0.43
C THR A 39 -4.97 -11.70 -1.67
N LYS A 40 -5.56 -10.61 -2.15
CA LYS A 40 -6.44 -10.63 -3.34
C LYS A 40 -5.66 -10.91 -4.62
N ILE A 41 -4.42 -10.40 -4.73
CA ILE A 41 -3.52 -10.74 -5.84
C ILE A 41 -3.19 -12.24 -5.83
N SER A 42 -2.88 -12.81 -4.65
CA SER A 42 -2.64 -14.25 -4.53
C SER A 42 -3.84 -15.07 -5.02
N ALA A 43 -5.04 -14.74 -4.56
CA ALA A 43 -6.26 -15.42 -5.00
C ALA A 43 -6.49 -15.29 -6.52
N ALA A 44 -6.20 -14.13 -7.09
CA ALA A 44 -6.33 -13.93 -8.55
C ALA A 44 -5.29 -14.75 -9.34
N PHE A 45 -4.07 -14.87 -8.85
CA PHE A 45 -3.02 -15.71 -9.43
C PHE A 45 -3.41 -17.19 -9.40
N GLU A 46 -3.88 -17.69 -8.24
CA GLU A 46 -4.35 -19.06 -8.09
C GLU A 46 -5.49 -19.37 -9.08
N LYS A 47 -6.46 -18.47 -9.17
CA LYS A 47 -7.59 -18.60 -10.11
C LYS A 47 -7.13 -18.65 -11.58
N ALA A 48 -6.08 -17.91 -11.91
CA ALA A 48 -5.51 -17.88 -13.26
C ALA A 48 -4.49 -19.00 -13.53
N GLY A 49 -4.18 -19.83 -12.54
CA GLY A 49 -3.23 -20.93 -12.65
C GLY A 49 -1.76 -20.53 -12.60
N TYR A 50 -1.45 -19.33 -12.08
CA TYR A 50 -0.08 -18.87 -11.89
C TYR A 50 0.49 -19.29 -10.54
N VAL A 51 1.81 -19.53 -10.50
CA VAL A 51 2.54 -19.85 -9.27
C VAL A 51 2.76 -18.59 -8.46
N ILE A 52 2.49 -18.66 -7.16
CA ILE A 52 2.78 -17.58 -6.22
C ILE A 52 4.18 -17.78 -5.66
N GLU A 53 5.07 -16.83 -5.95
CA GLU A 53 6.45 -16.86 -5.48
C GLU A 53 6.85 -15.48 -4.95
N PHE A 54 7.68 -15.47 -3.91
CA PHE A 54 8.25 -14.28 -3.32
C PHE A 54 9.77 -14.38 -3.31
N ASP A 55 10.44 -13.27 -3.56
CA ASP A 55 11.89 -13.18 -3.43
C ASP A 55 12.34 -13.12 -1.95
N SER A 56 13.65 -13.09 -1.74
CA SER A 56 14.26 -13.00 -0.40
C SER A 56 13.87 -11.75 0.39
N LEU A 57 13.37 -10.71 -0.29
CA LEU A 57 12.91 -9.46 0.31
C LEU A 57 11.39 -9.45 0.52
N GLY A 58 10.70 -10.54 0.22
CA GLY A 58 9.25 -10.66 0.34
C GLY A 58 8.47 -9.94 -0.76
N ARG A 59 9.10 -9.65 -1.89
CA ARG A 59 8.45 -9.08 -3.08
C ARG A 59 7.89 -10.19 -3.94
N ARG A 60 6.70 -10.01 -4.47
CA ARG A 60 6.12 -10.97 -5.42
C ARG A 60 6.92 -11.01 -6.71
N VAL A 61 7.30 -12.20 -7.13
CA VAL A 61 7.94 -12.44 -8.42
C VAL A 61 6.87 -12.48 -9.51
N THR A 62 7.06 -11.69 -10.56
CA THR A 62 6.25 -11.71 -11.78
C THR A 62 7.15 -11.96 -12.98
N ARG A 63 6.79 -12.91 -13.82
CA ARG A 63 7.60 -13.35 -14.98
C ARG A 63 7.02 -12.90 -16.30
N THR A 64 5.69 -12.73 -16.36
CA THR A 64 4.97 -12.42 -17.59
C THR A 64 4.27 -11.07 -17.52
N TRP A 65 3.91 -10.56 -18.68
CA TRP A 65 3.08 -9.37 -18.79
C TRP A 65 1.69 -9.60 -18.22
N GLU A 66 1.13 -10.77 -18.45
CA GLU A 66 -0.19 -11.18 -17.96
C GLU A 66 -0.25 -11.18 -16.43
N GLU A 67 0.77 -11.70 -15.75
CA GLU A 67 0.88 -11.63 -14.29
C GLU A 67 0.87 -10.18 -13.78
N ARG A 68 1.59 -9.27 -14.46
CA ARG A 68 1.58 -7.84 -14.12
C ARG A 68 0.22 -7.20 -14.33
N MET A 69 -0.51 -7.59 -15.40
CA MET A 69 -1.86 -7.11 -15.66
C MET A 69 -2.83 -7.57 -14.57
N ILE A 70 -2.76 -8.82 -14.13
CA ILE A 70 -3.57 -9.33 -13.02
C ILE A 70 -3.29 -8.50 -11.74
N MET A 71 -2.03 -8.25 -11.41
CA MET A 71 -1.69 -7.42 -10.27
C MET A 71 -2.25 -6.01 -10.39
N ARG A 72 -2.10 -5.37 -11.55
CA ARG A 72 -2.65 -4.05 -11.81
C ARG A 72 -4.16 -4.02 -11.59
N ASP A 73 -4.88 -4.95 -12.22
CA ASP A 73 -6.34 -4.96 -12.19
C ASP A 73 -6.87 -5.13 -10.75
N VAL A 74 -6.23 -5.97 -9.96
CA VAL A 74 -6.56 -6.12 -8.53
C VAL A 74 -6.27 -4.83 -7.77
N LEU A 75 -5.09 -4.23 -7.96
CA LEU A 75 -4.68 -3.02 -7.25
C LEU A 75 -5.55 -1.81 -7.61
N GLU A 76 -5.88 -1.62 -8.88
CA GLU A 76 -6.78 -0.56 -9.33
C GLU A 76 -8.21 -0.73 -8.78
N HIS A 77 -8.67 -1.99 -8.68
CA HIS A 77 -9.96 -2.28 -8.04
C HIS A 77 -9.94 -1.92 -6.55
N GLU A 78 -8.89 -2.28 -5.83
CA GLU A 78 -8.73 -1.93 -4.41
C GLU A 78 -8.60 -0.42 -4.21
N GLU A 79 -7.83 0.26 -5.05
CA GLU A 79 -7.71 1.71 -5.05
C GLU A 79 -9.07 2.38 -5.17
N LYS A 80 -9.86 1.99 -6.19
CA LYS A 80 -11.19 2.53 -6.41
C LYS A 80 -12.11 2.29 -5.22
N GLY A 81 -12.18 1.06 -4.73
CA GLY A 81 -13.04 0.71 -3.59
C GLY A 81 -12.66 1.46 -2.30
N LEU A 82 -11.37 1.67 -2.06
CA LEU A 82 -10.90 2.44 -0.92
C LEU A 82 -11.12 3.95 -1.12
N GLN A 83 -10.90 4.47 -2.34
CA GLN A 83 -11.18 5.87 -2.66
C GLN A 83 -12.66 6.22 -2.47
N ASP A 84 -13.58 5.34 -2.85
CA ASP A 84 -15.02 5.52 -2.66
C ASP A 84 -15.38 5.72 -1.17
N LYS A 85 -14.69 5.03 -0.25
CA LYS A 85 -14.87 5.20 1.21
C LYS A 85 -14.42 6.60 1.68
N PHE A 86 -13.45 7.20 1.02
CA PHE A 86 -12.89 8.50 1.38
C PHE A 86 -13.46 9.69 0.58
N VAL A 87 -14.52 9.49 -0.20
CA VAL A 87 -15.17 10.59 -0.95
C VAL A 87 -15.55 11.73 -0.01
N GLY A 88 -15.17 12.97 -0.36
CA GLY A 88 -15.42 14.16 0.43
C GLY A 88 -14.58 14.30 1.71
N LYS A 89 -13.59 13.44 1.96
CA LYS A 89 -12.74 13.47 3.16
C LYS A 89 -11.38 14.12 2.94
N GLY A 90 -11.06 14.59 1.72
CA GLY A 90 -9.76 15.20 1.44
C GLY A 90 -8.60 14.20 1.38
N VAL A 91 -8.90 12.94 1.10
CA VAL A 91 -7.93 11.83 1.02
C VAL A 91 -7.81 11.36 -0.42
N VAL A 92 -6.58 11.18 -0.89
CA VAL A 92 -6.28 10.57 -2.19
C VAL A 92 -5.75 9.15 -1.95
N VAL A 93 -6.31 8.18 -2.66
CA VAL A 93 -5.81 6.79 -2.62
C VAL A 93 -4.98 6.52 -3.87
N ILE A 94 -3.89 5.82 -3.71
CA ILE A 94 -3.02 5.38 -4.80
C ILE A 94 -2.70 3.90 -4.69
N SER A 95 -2.48 3.26 -5.83
CA SER A 95 -1.98 1.89 -5.92
C SER A 95 -0.44 1.87 -5.92
N PRO A 96 0.18 0.79 -5.39
CA PRO A 96 1.63 0.61 -5.50
C PRO A 96 2.02 0.15 -6.92
N ILE A 97 1.81 1.04 -7.90
CA ILE A 97 2.13 0.82 -9.31
C ILE A 97 3.01 1.98 -9.78
N LEU A 98 4.16 1.67 -10.35
CA LEU A 98 5.01 2.65 -11.02
C LEU A 98 4.73 2.65 -12.52
N TYR A 99 4.55 3.85 -13.07
CA TYR A 99 4.42 4.09 -14.49
C TYR A 99 5.68 4.82 -14.99
N ALA A 100 6.37 4.25 -15.98
CA ALA A 100 7.52 4.86 -16.62
C ALA A 100 7.36 4.75 -18.13
N GLY A 101 6.87 5.82 -18.77
CA GLY A 101 6.48 5.79 -20.17
C GLY A 101 5.32 4.80 -20.39
N SER A 102 5.51 3.82 -21.27
CA SER A 102 4.56 2.72 -21.50
C SER A 102 4.75 1.53 -20.56
N THR A 103 5.74 1.58 -19.66
CA THR A 103 6.05 0.49 -18.73
C THR A 103 5.20 0.60 -17.47
N LEU A 104 4.55 -0.47 -17.12
CA LEU A 104 3.75 -0.62 -15.91
C LEU A 104 4.42 -1.63 -14.99
N CYS A 105 4.74 -1.19 -13.78
CA CYS A 105 5.43 -2.00 -12.78
C CYS A 105 4.68 -1.98 -11.45
N PRO A 106 3.80 -2.94 -11.18
CA PRO A 106 3.31 -3.16 -9.83
C PRO A 106 4.47 -3.50 -8.90
N ILE A 107 4.55 -2.83 -7.76
CA ILE A 107 5.65 -2.98 -6.79
C ILE A 107 5.10 -3.34 -5.41
N ASN A 108 6.01 -3.73 -4.51
CA ASN A 108 5.65 -3.90 -3.10
C ASN A 108 5.30 -2.54 -2.49
N GLY A 109 4.20 -2.48 -1.71
CA GLY A 109 3.75 -1.23 -1.08
C GLY A 109 4.78 -0.64 -0.10
N ASP A 110 5.59 -1.46 0.56
CA ASP A 110 6.67 -0.96 1.43
C ASP A 110 7.79 -0.29 0.61
N ASP A 111 8.07 -0.78 -0.60
CA ASP A 111 9.03 -0.15 -1.49
C ASP A 111 8.51 1.18 -2.04
N LEU A 112 7.20 1.30 -2.28
CA LEU A 112 6.59 2.58 -2.64
C LEU A 112 6.67 3.60 -1.49
N VAL A 113 6.46 3.16 -0.24
CA VAL A 113 6.67 4.00 0.95
C VAL A 113 8.10 4.55 1.00
N LYS A 114 9.10 3.69 0.79
CA LYS A 114 10.51 4.10 0.77
C LYS A 114 10.81 5.09 -0.35
N ALA A 115 10.26 4.86 -1.55
CA ALA A 115 10.45 5.76 -2.69
C ALA A 115 9.85 7.15 -2.45
N TYR A 116 8.76 7.23 -1.71
CA TYR A 116 8.05 8.48 -1.43
C TYR A 116 8.51 9.22 -0.16
N GLU A 117 9.40 8.64 0.62
CA GLU A 117 9.85 9.22 1.88
C GLU A 117 10.37 10.67 1.73
N LEU A 118 11.01 11.01 0.62
CA LEU A 118 11.49 12.36 0.35
C LEU A 118 10.36 13.40 0.19
N GLY A 119 9.22 12.98 -0.34
CA GLY A 119 8.12 13.90 -0.68
C GLY A 119 7.10 14.14 0.43
N PHE A 120 7.20 13.42 1.54
CA PHE A 120 6.25 13.50 2.65
C PHE A 120 6.91 13.98 3.93
N ASP A 121 6.14 14.65 4.78
CA ASP A 121 6.59 15.15 6.09
C ASP A 121 6.50 14.06 7.15
N GLU A 122 5.44 13.26 7.11
CA GLU A 122 5.18 12.13 8.00
C GLU A 122 4.65 10.94 7.20
N ILE A 123 5.02 9.74 7.62
CA ILE A 123 4.56 8.50 7.00
C ILE A 123 4.12 7.53 8.09
N TYR A 124 2.94 6.95 7.94
CA TYR A 124 2.41 5.95 8.87
C TYR A 124 2.20 4.62 8.14
N VAL A 125 2.75 3.55 8.68
CA VAL A 125 2.59 2.20 8.16
C VAL A 125 1.85 1.35 9.18
N PHE A 126 0.63 0.97 8.86
CA PHE A 126 -0.19 0.11 9.69
C PHE A 126 0.04 -1.36 9.37
N THR A 127 0.16 -2.17 10.41
CA THR A 127 0.36 -3.61 10.32
C THR A 127 -0.34 -4.33 11.49
N THR A 128 -0.35 -5.65 11.46
CA THR A 128 -0.85 -6.44 12.60
C THR A 128 0.18 -6.47 13.73
N GLN A 129 -0.28 -6.72 14.97
CA GLN A 129 0.58 -6.83 16.14
C GLN A 129 1.70 -7.88 15.94
N GLU A 130 1.41 -8.99 15.28
CA GLU A 130 2.38 -10.06 15.00
C GLU A 130 3.52 -9.65 14.07
N ARG A 131 3.28 -8.65 13.22
CA ARG A 131 4.22 -8.20 12.18
C ARG A 131 4.94 -6.89 12.52
N ILE A 132 4.62 -6.27 13.66
CA ILE A 132 5.11 -4.91 13.98
C ILE A 132 6.64 -4.85 14.03
N GLU A 133 7.30 -5.80 14.68
CA GLU A 133 8.76 -5.80 14.83
C GLU A 133 9.46 -6.04 13.48
N LYS A 134 8.94 -6.96 12.68
CA LYS A 134 9.43 -7.17 11.31
C LYS A 134 9.27 -5.90 10.47
N LYS A 135 8.15 -5.20 10.60
CA LYS A 135 7.87 -3.99 9.85
C LYS A 135 8.74 -2.82 10.31
N LYS A 136 8.97 -2.65 11.60
CA LYS A 136 9.94 -1.68 12.13
C LYS A 136 11.35 -1.93 11.61
N ALA A 137 11.77 -3.19 11.51
CA ALA A 137 13.08 -3.52 10.94
C ALA A 137 13.20 -3.12 9.46
N VAL A 138 12.13 -3.26 8.67
CA VAL A 138 12.09 -2.84 7.25
C VAL A 138 12.30 -1.34 7.10
N PHE A 139 11.80 -0.54 8.04
CA PHE A 139 11.82 0.93 7.97
C PHE A 139 12.81 1.60 8.94
N ARG A 140 13.71 0.83 9.57
CA ARG A 140 14.65 1.37 10.58
C ARG A 140 15.50 2.56 10.11
N ASN A 141 15.78 2.64 8.80
CA ASN A 141 16.60 3.70 8.19
C ASN A 141 15.75 4.81 7.55
N PHE A 142 14.45 4.84 7.82
CA PHE A 142 13.49 5.79 7.28
C PHE A 142 12.87 6.60 8.43
N PRO A 143 13.51 7.71 8.85
CA PRO A 143 13.15 8.41 10.09
C PRO A 143 11.76 9.05 10.08
N LYS A 144 11.19 9.29 8.91
CA LYS A 144 9.83 9.84 8.78
C LYS A 144 8.74 8.76 8.91
N VAL A 145 9.12 7.47 8.91
CA VAL A 145 8.17 6.36 8.97
C VAL A 145 7.89 5.93 10.40
N THR A 146 6.63 6.02 10.80
CA THR A 146 6.11 5.47 12.05
C THR A 146 5.31 4.20 11.76
N VAL A 147 5.69 3.10 12.38
CA VAL A 147 4.95 1.82 12.26
C VAL A 147 3.99 1.67 13.42
N LEU A 148 2.72 1.46 13.12
CA LEU A 148 1.63 1.31 14.07
C LEU A 148 0.98 -0.08 13.90
N ALA A 149 0.57 -0.69 15.02
CA ALA A 149 -0.18 -1.94 15.01
C ALA A 149 -1.66 -1.69 15.29
N ILE A 150 -2.49 -2.44 14.60
CA ILE A 150 -3.93 -2.60 14.85
C ILE A 150 -4.22 -4.08 15.09
#